data_74a288364dffe196ef36ede35065acc0
#
_entry.id   74a288364dffe196ef36ede35065acc0
#
_cell.length_a   1.000
_cell.length_b   1.000
_cell.length_c   1.000
_cell.angle_alpha   90.00
_cell.angle_beta   90.00
_cell.angle_gamma   90.00
#
_symmetry.space_group_name_H-M   'P 1'
#
loop_
_entity.id
_entity.type
_entity.pdbx_description
1 polymer ?
#
loop_
_entity_poly.entity_id
_entity_poly.type
_entity_poly.pdbx_seq_one_letter_code
_entity_poly.pdbx_strand_id
1 'polypeptide(L)'
;PVNLIRMFSIAQKNELEFHPHILRLVTQSLKKIDRSLRNNPEANKLFLEILTSKKGPERILRRMNESQVFGKFIPDFGRVVAQMQYDMYHVYTVDEHTIIMLGILFKIESGELEEVVPIASDVIHKVISRKELYVAVLLHDIAKGRGGDHSILGEKVARRLCPRLGLSTEETETVAWLVRWHLLLSYAAFKRDINDPKTIEDFNEIVQS
;
A
#
# COMPACT_ATOMS: atom_id res chain seq x y z
N PRO A 1 7.52 -11.74 -20.15
CA PRO A 1 6.73 -10.69 -19.46
C PRO A 1 7.19 -10.44 -18.03
N VAL A 2 7.49 -11.49 -17.23
CA VAL A 2 7.92 -11.37 -15.80
C VAL A 2 9.13 -10.44 -15.65
N ASN A 3 10.04 -10.40 -16.61
CA ASN A 3 11.22 -9.53 -16.59
C ASN A 3 10.89 -8.03 -16.45
N LEU A 4 9.67 -7.60 -16.81
CA LEU A 4 9.22 -6.22 -16.57
C LEU A 4 9.15 -5.91 -15.07
N ILE A 5 8.70 -6.84 -14.24
CA ILE A 5 8.67 -6.67 -12.77
C ILE A 5 10.05 -6.96 -12.18
N ARG A 6 10.73 -8.02 -12.68
CA ARG A 6 12.06 -8.41 -12.19
C ARG A 6 13.09 -7.28 -12.31
N MET A 7 13.05 -6.50 -13.36
CA MET A 7 13.93 -5.35 -13.56
C MET A 7 13.84 -4.35 -12.40
N PHE A 8 12.63 -4.02 -11.94
CA PHE A 8 12.44 -3.12 -10.81
C PHE A 8 12.96 -3.73 -9.49
N SER A 9 12.75 -5.05 -9.27
CA SER A 9 13.32 -5.75 -8.12
C SER A 9 14.85 -5.74 -8.14
N ILE A 10 15.47 -5.98 -9.29
CA ILE A 10 16.94 -5.92 -9.44
C ILE A 10 17.45 -4.50 -9.19
N ALA A 11 16.80 -3.49 -9.76
CA ALA A 11 17.19 -2.09 -9.56
C ALA A 11 17.11 -1.68 -8.09
N GLN A 12 16.07 -2.13 -7.35
CA GLN A 12 15.95 -1.88 -5.92
C GLN A 12 17.06 -2.58 -5.12
N LYS A 13 17.27 -3.88 -5.36
CA LYS A 13 18.27 -4.69 -4.63
C LYS A 13 19.70 -4.14 -4.79
N ASN A 14 20.01 -3.56 -5.95
CA ASN A 14 21.33 -3.03 -6.27
C ASN A 14 21.40 -1.49 -6.27
N GLU A 15 20.33 -0.81 -5.85
CA GLU A 15 20.24 0.66 -5.76
C GLU A 15 20.54 1.38 -7.08
N LEU A 16 20.17 0.71 -8.21
CA LEU A 16 20.41 1.23 -9.56
C LEU A 16 19.36 2.27 -9.96
N GLU A 17 19.81 3.27 -10.72
CA GLU A 17 18.93 4.19 -11.41
C GLU A 17 18.59 3.68 -12.82
N PHE A 18 17.39 4.07 -13.31
CA PHE A 18 16.94 3.69 -14.63
C PHE A 18 17.43 4.69 -15.68
N HIS A 19 18.16 4.20 -16.66
CA HIS A 19 18.47 5.00 -17.84
C HIS A 19 17.15 5.34 -18.59
N PRO A 20 16.97 6.58 -19.10
CA PRO A 20 15.73 6.98 -19.78
C PRO A 20 15.32 6.07 -20.95
N HIS A 21 16.28 5.50 -21.68
CA HIS A 21 16.01 4.54 -22.73
C HIS A 21 15.31 3.27 -22.20
N ILE A 22 15.70 2.78 -21.02
CA ILE A 22 15.07 1.60 -20.40
C ILE A 22 13.62 1.90 -20.04
N LEU A 23 13.34 3.07 -19.44
CA LEU A 23 11.96 3.46 -19.10
C LEU A 23 11.09 3.58 -20.35
N ARG A 24 11.63 4.07 -21.48
CA ARG A 24 10.93 4.09 -22.77
C ARG A 24 10.59 2.68 -23.26
N LEU A 25 11.51 1.73 -23.18
CA LEU A 25 11.27 0.33 -23.54
C LEU A 25 10.21 -0.31 -22.65
N VAL A 26 10.20 0.02 -21.36
CA VAL A 26 9.16 -0.40 -20.41
C VAL A 26 7.79 0.13 -20.84
N THR A 27 7.68 1.43 -21.13
CA THR A 27 6.43 2.05 -21.58
C THR A 27 5.90 1.41 -22.88
N GLN A 28 6.78 1.13 -23.84
CA GLN A 28 6.43 0.42 -25.08
C GLN A 28 5.96 -1.03 -24.83
N SER A 29 6.38 -1.61 -23.71
CA SER A 29 6.07 -3.00 -23.33
C SER A 29 4.84 -3.14 -22.43
N LEU A 30 4.14 -2.06 -22.05
CA LEU A 30 3.00 -2.07 -21.12
C LEU A 30 1.87 -3.01 -21.55
N LYS A 31 1.66 -3.22 -22.87
CA LYS A 31 0.68 -4.17 -23.39
C LYS A 31 0.96 -5.63 -23.00
N LYS A 32 2.20 -5.95 -22.59
CA LYS A 32 2.58 -7.28 -22.12
C LYS A 32 2.17 -7.52 -20.64
N ILE A 33 1.68 -6.48 -19.94
CA ILE A 33 1.14 -6.59 -18.59
C ILE A 33 -0.35 -6.93 -18.70
N ASP A 34 -0.60 -8.12 -19.17
CA ASP A 34 -1.92 -8.71 -19.36
C ASP A 34 -2.40 -9.50 -18.13
N ARG A 35 -3.54 -10.19 -18.27
CA ARG A 35 -4.09 -11.04 -17.19
C ARG A 35 -3.15 -12.18 -16.83
N SER A 36 -2.42 -12.73 -17.81
CA SER A 36 -1.46 -13.83 -17.57
C SER A 36 -0.32 -13.36 -16.66
N LEU A 37 0.30 -12.21 -16.98
CA LEU A 37 1.37 -11.66 -16.16
C LEU A 37 0.86 -11.27 -14.76
N ARG A 38 -0.32 -10.63 -14.67
CA ARG A 38 -0.91 -10.25 -13.39
C ARG A 38 -1.15 -11.43 -12.46
N ASN A 39 -1.51 -12.59 -13.00
CA ASN A 39 -1.74 -13.82 -12.24
C ASN A 39 -0.50 -14.71 -12.12
N ASN A 40 0.65 -14.28 -12.67
CA ASN A 40 1.87 -15.07 -12.59
C ASN A 40 2.45 -15.05 -11.16
N PRO A 41 2.65 -16.21 -10.51
CA PRO A 41 3.11 -16.27 -9.11
C PRO A 41 4.47 -15.59 -8.89
N GLU A 42 5.40 -15.76 -9.83
CA GLU A 42 6.72 -15.15 -9.75
C GLU A 42 6.65 -13.62 -9.84
N ALA A 43 5.81 -13.08 -10.74
CA ALA A 43 5.62 -11.63 -10.86
C ALA A 43 5.01 -11.04 -9.58
N ASN A 44 4.04 -11.72 -8.98
CA ASN A 44 3.42 -11.30 -7.73
C ASN A 44 4.40 -11.39 -6.55
N LYS A 45 5.21 -12.45 -6.47
CA LYS A 45 6.27 -12.58 -5.47
C LYS A 45 7.28 -11.43 -5.60
N LEU A 46 7.76 -11.14 -6.81
CA LEU A 46 8.69 -10.03 -7.06
C LEU A 46 8.09 -8.67 -6.67
N PHE A 47 6.82 -8.45 -6.97
CA PHE A 47 6.12 -7.22 -6.55
C PHE A 47 6.03 -7.11 -5.03
N LEU A 48 5.68 -8.19 -4.34
CA LEU A 48 5.62 -8.22 -2.89
C LEU A 48 7.01 -7.99 -2.26
N GLU A 49 8.07 -8.56 -2.83
CA GLU A 49 9.47 -8.30 -2.43
C GLU A 49 9.83 -6.81 -2.59
N ILE A 50 9.38 -6.16 -3.68
CA ILE A 50 9.58 -4.72 -3.89
C ILE A 50 8.85 -3.92 -2.80
N LEU A 51 7.59 -4.24 -2.56
CA LEU A 51 6.74 -3.54 -1.59
C LEU A 51 7.29 -3.63 -0.16
N THR A 52 7.82 -4.79 0.22
CA THR A 52 8.31 -5.08 1.57
C THR A 52 9.83 -5.01 1.70
N SER A 53 10.51 -4.38 0.75
CA SER A 53 11.98 -4.30 0.71
C SER A 53 12.55 -3.54 1.91
N LYS A 54 13.62 -4.08 2.49
CA LYS A 54 14.42 -3.39 3.51
C LYS A 54 15.33 -2.27 2.97
N LYS A 55 15.24 -1.97 1.68
CA LYS A 55 15.87 -0.81 1.02
C LYS A 55 14.85 0.29 0.68
N GLY A 56 13.67 0.24 1.30
CA GLY A 56 12.57 1.15 1.08
C GLY A 56 11.82 0.91 -0.23
N PRO A 57 10.49 0.95 -0.22
CA PRO A 57 9.68 0.71 -1.43
C PRO A 57 9.46 1.97 -2.26
N GLU A 58 9.49 3.16 -1.66
CA GLU A 58 9.00 4.41 -2.24
C GLU A 58 9.63 4.71 -3.61
N ARG A 59 10.96 4.73 -3.69
CA ARG A 59 11.68 5.08 -4.91
C ARG A 59 11.30 4.20 -6.10
N ILE A 60 11.23 2.90 -5.88
CA ILE A 60 10.92 1.95 -6.96
C ILE A 60 9.44 1.96 -7.33
N LEU A 61 8.54 2.05 -6.34
CA LEU A 61 7.10 2.17 -6.61
C LEU A 61 6.78 3.46 -7.37
N ARG A 62 7.46 4.57 -7.07
CA ARG A 62 7.36 5.82 -7.82
C ARG A 62 7.77 5.63 -9.29
N ARG A 63 8.90 4.98 -9.55
CA ARG A 63 9.34 4.65 -10.93
C ARG A 63 8.36 3.71 -11.64
N MET A 64 7.79 2.73 -10.93
CA MET A 64 6.74 1.87 -11.47
C MET A 64 5.47 2.67 -11.81
N ASN A 65 5.10 3.66 -10.98
CA ASN A 65 3.95 4.52 -11.21
C ASN A 65 4.16 5.44 -12.42
N GLU A 66 5.27 6.17 -12.47
CA GLU A 66 5.67 7.05 -13.57
C GLU A 66 5.71 6.31 -14.92
N SER A 67 6.17 5.07 -14.93
CA SER A 67 6.20 4.21 -16.13
C SER A 67 4.89 3.50 -16.41
N GLN A 68 3.82 3.75 -15.64
CA GLN A 68 2.49 3.13 -15.71
C GLN A 68 2.47 1.61 -15.43
N VAL A 69 3.59 1.02 -15.07
CA VAL A 69 3.68 -0.41 -14.75
C VAL A 69 2.84 -0.74 -13.54
N PHE A 70 2.86 0.11 -12.51
CA PHE A 70 2.14 -0.12 -11.26
C PHE A 70 0.64 -0.27 -11.50
N GLY A 71 -0.01 0.73 -12.10
CA GLY A 71 -1.44 0.72 -12.39
C GLY A 71 -1.86 -0.37 -13.39
N LYS A 72 -0.97 -0.77 -14.30
CA LYS A 72 -1.22 -1.92 -15.20
C LYS A 72 -1.14 -3.25 -14.50
N PHE A 73 -0.19 -3.41 -13.55
CA PHE A 73 -0.01 -4.63 -12.78
C PHE A 73 -1.06 -4.79 -11.67
N ILE A 74 -1.40 -3.70 -10.98
CA ILE A 74 -2.50 -3.61 -10.00
C ILE A 74 -3.59 -2.70 -10.57
N PRO A 75 -4.58 -3.21 -11.34
CA PRO A 75 -5.59 -2.37 -12.00
C PRO A 75 -6.43 -1.54 -11.04
N ASP A 76 -6.64 -2.02 -9.80
CA ASP A 76 -7.34 -1.24 -8.78
C ASP A 76 -6.55 0.01 -8.38
N PHE A 77 -5.22 -0.09 -8.28
CA PHE A 77 -4.34 1.06 -8.09
C PHE A 77 -4.35 1.98 -9.32
N GLY A 78 -4.38 1.42 -10.52
CA GLY A 78 -4.48 2.20 -11.75
C GLY A 78 -5.72 3.11 -11.84
N ARG A 79 -6.77 2.82 -11.06
CA ARG A 79 -7.98 3.67 -11.01
C ARG A 79 -7.83 4.90 -10.12
N VAL A 80 -6.89 4.88 -9.20
CA VAL A 80 -6.64 6.01 -8.28
C VAL A 80 -5.42 6.84 -8.69
N VAL A 81 -4.74 6.46 -9.79
CA VAL A 81 -3.64 7.25 -10.37
C VAL A 81 -4.18 8.59 -10.84
N ALA A 82 -3.47 9.67 -10.46
CA ALA A 82 -3.81 11.05 -10.74
C ALA A 82 -5.21 11.48 -10.22
N GLN A 83 -5.83 10.69 -9.33
CA GLN A 83 -7.09 11.06 -8.72
C GLN A 83 -6.86 12.10 -7.62
N MET A 84 -7.33 13.32 -7.86
CA MET A 84 -7.31 14.38 -6.86
C MET A 84 -8.28 14.07 -5.71
N GLN A 85 -7.87 14.43 -4.50
CA GLN A 85 -8.74 14.43 -3.32
C GLN A 85 -9.23 15.88 -3.12
N TYR A 86 -10.53 16.09 -3.25
CA TYR A 86 -11.15 17.43 -3.11
C TYR A 86 -11.52 17.71 -1.65
N ASP A 87 -10.57 17.54 -0.73
CA ASP A 87 -10.75 18.01 0.63
C ASP A 87 -9.58 18.91 1.06
N MET A 88 -9.80 19.72 2.11
CA MET A 88 -8.84 20.74 2.57
C MET A 88 -7.55 20.14 3.18
N TYR A 89 -7.46 18.82 3.30
CA TYR A 89 -6.37 18.12 4.00
C TYR A 89 -5.43 17.36 3.08
N HIS A 90 -5.77 17.19 1.80
CA HIS A 90 -4.98 16.37 0.88
C HIS A 90 -4.33 17.21 -0.23
N VAL A 91 -3.01 17.33 -0.16
CA VAL A 91 -2.18 18.04 -1.15
C VAL A 91 -1.78 17.12 -2.31
N TYR A 92 -1.89 15.82 -2.13
CA TYR A 92 -1.43 14.79 -3.07
C TYR A 92 -2.59 14.04 -3.72
N THR A 93 -2.37 13.52 -4.92
CA THR A 93 -3.25 12.52 -5.53
C THR A 93 -3.20 11.22 -4.71
N VAL A 94 -4.23 10.36 -4.84
CA VAL A 94 -4.34 9.12 -4.03
C VAL A 94 -3.14 8.19 -4.22
N ASP A 95 -2.65 8.07 -5.45
CA ASP A 95 -1.46 7.26 -5.77
C ASP A 95 -0.19 7.80 -5.13
N GLU A 96 0.05 9.12 -5.24
CA GLU A 96 1.21 9.77 -4.59
C GLU A 96 1.12 9.69 -3.06
N HIS A 97 -0.06 9.94 -2.49
CA HIS A 97 -0.29 9.74 -1.07
C HIS A 97 0.09 8.32 -0.61
N THR A 98 -0.39 7.31 -1.32
CA THR A 98 -0.10 5.91 -0.99
C THR A 98 1.40 5.59 -1.07
N ILE A 99 2.10 6.08 -2.10
CA ILE A 99 3.54 5.86 -2.26
C ILE A 99 4.33 6.56 -1.15
N ILE A 100 3.96 7.80 -0.80
CA ILE A 100 4.57 8.56 0.30
C ILE A 100 4.33 7.85 1.64
N MET A 101 3.11 7.36 1.90
CA MET A 101 2.79 6.63 3.14
C MET A 101 3.63 5.37 3.30
N LEU A 102 3.89 4.63 2.21
CA LEU A 102 4.81 3.49 2.23
C LEU A 102 6.25 3.90 2.54
N GLY A 103 6.67 5.06 2.05
CA GLY A 103 7.97 5.65 2.38
C GLY A 103 8.06 6.07 3.84
N ILE A 104 7.03 6.71 4.38
CA ILE A 104 6.94 7.09 5.80
C ILE A 104 6.96 5.84 6.70
N LEU A 105 6.18 4.81 6.38
CA LEU A 105 6.18 3.55 7.11
C LEU A 105 7.58 2.94 7.16
N PHE A 106 8.30 2.95 6.04
CA PHE A 106 9.68 2.48 5.99
C PHE A 106 10.62 3.32 6.88
N LYS A 107 10.49 4.66 6.86
CA LYS A 107 11.30 5.56 7.69
C LYS A 107 11.02 5.38 9.19
N ILE A 108 9.78 5.09 9.57
CA ILE A 108 9.44 4.73 10.95
C ILE A 108 10.11 3.42 11.32
N GLU A 109 10.03 2.40 10.45
CA GLU A 109 10.65 1.08 10.69
C GLU A 109 12.18 1.14 10.75
N SER A 110 12.81 2.04 9.97
CA SER A 110 14.28 2.22 9.96
C SER A 110 14.79 3.09 11.10
N GLY A 111 13.92 3.70 11.90
CA GLY A 111 14.28 4.62 12.98
C GLY A 111 14.57 6.06 12.54
N GLU A 112 14.46 6.36 11.23
CA GLU A 112 14.73 7.71 10.70
C GLU A 112 13.77 8.78 11.24
N LEU A 113 12.61 8.37 11.75
CA LEU A 113 11.58 9.26 12.30
C LEU A 113 11.37 9.10 13.82
N GLU A 114 12.29 8.46 14.53
CA GLU A 114 12.15 8.20 15.97
C GLU A 114 11.92 9.46 16.81
N GLU A 115 12.63 10.55 16.50
CA GLU A 115 12.45 11.85 17.19
C GLU A 115 11.11 12.52 16.85
N VAL A 116 10.57 12.28 15.67
CA VAL A 116 9.34 12.93 15.18
C VAL A 116 8.09 12.17 15.62
N VAL A 117 8.13 10.85 15.58
CA VAL A 117 7.01 9.95 15.92
C VAL A 117 7.45 8.81 16.85
N PRO A 118 7.87 9.13 18.09
CA PRO A 118 8.48 8.16 18.99
C PRO A 118 7.58 6.97 19.32
N ILE A 119 6.27 7.20 19.51
CA ILE A 119 5.31 6.15 19.82
C ILE A 119 5.19 5.16 18.65
N ALA A 120 5.08 5.66 17.42
CA ALA A 120 4.99 4.80 16.24
C ALA A 120 6.28 4.00 16.04
N SER A 121 7.45 4.62 16.28
CA SER A 121 8.76 3.99 16.18
C SER A 121 8.98 2.89 17.24
N ASP A 122 8.43 3.04 18.44
CA ASP A 122 8.44 1.99 19.46
C ASP A 122 7.49 0.83 19.12
N VAL A 123 6.29 1.17 18.63
CA VAL A 123 5.24 0.16 18.35
C VAL A 123 5.56 -0.65 17.09
N ILE A 124 6.16 -0.05 16.05
CA ILE A 124 6.39 -0.73 14.76
C ILE A 124 7.19 -2.03 14.91
N HIS A 125 8.14 -2.06 15.85
CA HIS A 125 8.98 -3.25 16.11
C HIS A 125 8.26 -4.37 16.86
N LYS A 126 7.08 -4.07 17.42
CA LYS A 126 6.19 -5.04 18.09
C LYS A 126 5.18 -5.64 17.11
N VAL A 127 5.05 -5.08 15.91
CA VAL A 127 4.16 -5.59 14.86
C VAL A 127 4.74 -6.85 14.25
N ILE A 128 4.11 -7.99 14.50
CA ILE A 128 4.54 -9.30 13.99
C ILE A 128 4.30 -9.41 12.48
N SER A 129 3.20 -8.83 12.01
CA SER A 129 2.68 -8.95 10.65
C SER A 129 3.18 -7.83 9.73
N ARG A 130 4.51 -7.68 9.59
CA ARG A 130 5.13 -6.63 8.76
C ARG A 130 4.64 -6.62 7.31
N LYS A 131 4.54 -7.79 6.69
CA LYS A 131 4.10 -7.95 5.31
C LYS A 131 2.67 -7.44 5.12
N GLU A 132 1.78 -7.84 6.00
CA GLU A 132 0.37 -7.45 6.01
C GLU A 132 0.22 -5.94 6.20
N LEU A 133 1.03 -5.33 7.06
CA LEU A 133 1.01 -3.89 7.28
C LEU A 133 1.37 -3.11 6.00
N TYR A 134 2.43 -3.49 5.29
CA TYR A 134 2.81 -2.85 4.02
C TYR A 134 1.73 -3.03 2.95
N VAL A 135 1.11 -4.21 2.87
CA VAL A 135 0.01 -4.46 1.93
C VAL A 135 -1.23 -3.67 2.33
N ALA A 136 -1.53 -3.55 3.62
CA ALA A 136 -2.65 -2.74 4.09
C ALA A 136 -2.46 -1.25 3.78
N VAL A 137 -1.25 -0.70 3.98
CA VAL A 137 -0.93 0.68 3.58
C VAL A 137 -1.06 0.87 2.07
N LEU A 138 -0.65 -0.10 1.26
CA LEU A 138 -0.88 -0.04 -0.19
C LEU A 138 -2.37 0.04 -0.54
N LEU A 139 -3.24 -0.63 0.22
CA LEU A 139 -4.65 -0.82 -0.12
C LEU A 139 -5.63 0.08 0.64
N HIS A 140 -5.19 0.85 1.65
CA HIS A 140 -6.10 1.59 2.53
C HIS A 140 -7.05 2.51 1.77
N ASP A 141 -6.56 3.19 0.75
CA ASP A 141 -7.28 4.15 -0.10
C ASP A 141 -7.58 3.64 -1.52
N ILE A 142 -7.35 2.35 -1.80
CA ILE A 142 -7.43 1.75 -3.14
C ILE A 142 -8.81 1.88 -3.80
N ALA A 143 -9.84 2.12 -3.02
CA ALA A 143 -11.22 2.22 -3.50
C ALA A 143 -11.78 3.65 -3.45
N LYS A 144 -10.97 4.67 -3.17
CA LYS A 144 -11.40 6.06 -3.23
C LYS A 144 -11.97 6.41 -4.62
N GLY A 145 -12.97 7.28 -4.65
CA GLY A 145 -13.62 7.73 -5.88
C GLY A 145 -14.56 6.73 -6.57
N ARG A 146 -14.81 5.56 -5.95
CA ARG A 146 -15.74 4.55 -6.54
C ARG A 146 -17.20 4.71 -6.13
N GLY A 147 -17.50 5.76 -5.35
CA GLY A 147 -18.82 5.93 -4.71
C GLY A 147 -19.00 5.00 -3.50
N GLY A 148 -19.68 5.50 -2.47
CA GLY A 148 -19.85 4.78 -1.20
C GLY A 148 -18.63 4.83 -0.30
N ASP A 149 -18.64 4.01 0.75
CA ASP A 149 -17.57 3.93 1.72
C ASP A 149 -16.35 3.19 1.13
N HIS A 150 -15.25 3.93 0.94
CA HIS A 150 -14.02 3.40 0.36
C HIS A 150 -13.35 2.34 1.23
N SER A 151 -13.56 2.36 2.57
CA SER A 151 -13.00 1.36 3.48
C SER A 151 -13.68 0.01 3.30
N ILE A 152 -15.03 -0.02 3.13
CA ILE A 152 -15.79 -1.23 2.82
C ILE A 152 -15.42 -1.78 1.43
N LEU A 153 -15.29 -0.90 0.47
CA LEU A 153 -14.91 -1.31 -0.90
C LEU A 153 -13.44 -1.76 -0.95
N GLY A 154 -12.56 -1.11 -0.19
CA GLY A 154 -11.15 -1.46 -0.05
C GLY A 154 -10.95 -2.84 0.56
N GLU A 155 -11.70 -3.17 1.62
CA GLU A 155 -11.77 -4.50 2.23
C GLU A 155 -12.08 -5.58 1.19
N LYS A 156 -13.08 -5.37 0.32
CA LYS A 156 -13.43 -6.31 -0.76
C LYS A 156 -12.31 -6.44 -1.80
N VAL A 157 -11.61 -5.34 -2.09
CA VAL A 157 -10.43 -5.37 -2.98
C VAL A 157 -9.30 -6.16 -2.33
N ALA A 158 -9.05 -5.98 -1.03
CA ALA A 158 -8.03 -6.70 -0.29
C ALA A 158 -8.26 -8.22 -0.35
N ARG A 159 -9.47 -8.70 -0.03
CA ARG A 159 -9.82 -10.14 -0.09
C ARG A 159 -9.64 -10.74 -1.49
N ARG A 160 -9.78 -9.95 -2.55
CA ARG A 160 -9.56 -10.42 -3.93
C ARG A 160 -8.09 -10.37 -4.34
N LEU A 161 -7.35 -9.34 -3.92
CA LEU A 161 -6.00 -9.07 -4.39
C LEU A 161 -4.92 -9.81 -3.58
N CYS A 162 -5.06 -9.91 -2.27
CA CYS A 162 -4.07 -10.51 -1.39
C CYS A 162 -3.72 -11.96 -1.74
N PRO A 163 -4.69 -12.86 -2.02
CA PRO A 163 -4.36 -14.22 -2.48
C PRO A 163 -3.56 -14.24 -3.78
N ARG A 164 -3.84 -13.30 -4.71
CA ARG A 164 -3.06 -13.15 -5.94
C ARG A 164 -1.60 -12.78 -5.65
N LEU A 165 -1.37 -11.92 -4.66
CA LEU A 165 -0.03 -11.53 -4.22
C LEU A 165 0.70 -12.62 -3.44
N GLY A 166 0.03 -13.73 -3.11
CA GLY A 166 0.61 -14.86 -2.40
C GLY A 166 0.43 -14.81 -0.88
N LEU A 167 -0.52 -14.01 -0.38
CA LEU A 167 -0.90 -14.02 1.03
C LEU A 167 -1.81 -15.22 1.33
N SER A 168 -1.67 -15.79 2.53
CA SER A 168 -2.57 -16.83 3.03
C SER A 168 -3.97 -16.26 3.31
N THR A 169 -4.91 -17.13 3.64
CA THR A 169 -6.26 -16.71 4.03
C THR A 169 -6.22 -15.84 5.29
N GLU A 170 -5.46 -16.24 6.30
CA GLU A 170 -5.30 -15.52 7.55
C GLU A 170 -4.66 -14.14 7.34
N GLU A 171 -3.55 -14.09 6.60
CA GLU A 171 -2.89 -12.83 6.21
C GLU A 171 -3.83 -11.93 5.41
N THR A 172 -4.66 -12.51 4.54
CA THR A 172 -5.65 -11.77 3.75
C THR A 172 -6.71 -11.13 4.63
N GLU A 173 -7.24 -11.85 5.62
CA GLU A 173 -8.23 -11.30 6.56
C GLU A 173 -7.62 -10.22 7.45
N THR A 174 -6.37 -10.36 7.88
CA THR A 174 -5.66 -9.31 8.61
C THR A 174 -5.55 -8.02 7.76
N VAL A 175 -5.13 -8.13 6.50
CA VAL A 175 -5.08 -6.97 5.59
C VAL A 175 -6.46 -6.38 5.37
N ALA A 176 -7.47 -7.21 5.13
CA ALA A 176 -8.84 -6.77 4.90
C ALA A 176 -9.39 -5.99 6.10
N TRP A 177 -9.13 -6.47 7.32
CA TRP A 177 -9.50 -5.81 8.55
C TRP A 177 -8.77 -4.45 8.72
N LEU A 178 -7.45 -4.42 8.49
CA LEU A 178 -6.66 -3.18 8.56
C LEU A 178 -7.18 -2.13 7.56
N VAL A 179 -7.48 -2.52 6.33
CA VAL A 179 -8.05 -1.64 5.30
C VAL A 179 -9.45 -1.17 5.69
N ARG A 180 -10.28 -2.04 6.25
CA ARG A 180 -11.64 -1.71 6.71
C ARG A 180 -11.64 -0.64 7.79
N TRP A 181 -10.71 -0.74 8.73
CA TRP A 181 -10.71 0.06 9.94
C TRP A 181 -9.58 1.09 10.02
N HIS A 182 -8.91 1.40 8.90
CA HIS A 182 -7.77 2.33 8.90
C HIS A 182 -8.09 3.75 9.40
N LEU A 183 -9.36 4.17 9.39
CA LEU A 183 -9.82 5.46 9.91
C LEU A 183 -10.37 5.37 11.34
N LEU A 184 -10.45 4.18 11.95
CA LEU A 184 -11.12 3.98 13.25
C LEU A 184 -10.52 4.86 14.34
N LEU A 185 -9.20 4.85 14.50
CA LEU A 185 -8.53 5.65 15.53
C LEU A 185 -8.70 7.15 15.29
N SER A 186 -8.57 7.60 14.04
CA SER A 186 -8.81 9.00 13.68
C SER A 186 -10.25 9.43 13.95
N TYR A 187 -11.21 8.55 13.63
CA TYR A 187 -12.62 8.80 13.94
C TYR A 187 -12.87 8.90 15.44
N ALA A 188 -12.35 7.97 16.24
CA ALA A 188 -12.48 8.00 17.69
C ALA A 188 -11.84 9.28 18.28
N ALA A 189 -10.62 9.63 17.83
CA ALA A 189 -9.87 10.77 18.37
C ALA A 189 -10.47 12.14 17.99
N PHE A 190 -11.01 12.31 16.78
CA PHE A 190 -11.42 13.62 16.26
C PHE A 190 -12.94 13.82 16.15
N LYS A 191 -13.74 12.74 16.25
CA LYS A 191 -15.20 12.80 16.05
C LYS A 191 -16.01 12.29 17.23
N ARG A 192 -15.36 11.74 18.27
CA ARG A 192 -16.03 11.21 19.47
C ARG A 192 -15.42 11.84 20.72
N ASP A 193 -16.19 11.84 21.81
CA ASP A 193 -15.65 12.16 23.13
C ASP A 193 -14.88 10.93 23.66
N ILE A 194 -13.56 11.07 23.79
CA ILE A 194 -12.68 10.00 24.28
C ILE A 194 -12.85 9.70 25.78
N ASN A 195 -13.55 10.59 26.53
CA ASN A 195 -13.88 10.36 27.92
C ASN A 195 -15.24 9.65 28.12
N ASP A 196 -16.02 9.48 27.04
CA ASP A 196 -17.26 8.73 27.06
C ASP A 196 -16.95 7.22 27.09
N PRO A 197 -17.35 6.48 28.17
CA PRO A 197 -17.13 5.04 28.27
C PRO A 197 -17.64 4.28 27.03
N LYS A 198 -18.75 4.72 26.44
CA LYS A 198 -19.30 4.10 25.24
C LYS A 198 -18.37 4.22 24.03
N THR A 199 -17.63 5.31 23.90
CA THR A 199 -16.62 5.46 22.84
C THR A 199 -15.52 4.40 22.96
N ILE A 200 -15.10 4.13 24.19
CA ILE A 200 -14.07 3.13 24.51
C ILE A 200 -14.61 1.72 24.27
N GLU A 201 -15.85 1.44 24.72
CA GLU A 201 -16.51 0.15 24.47
C GLU A 201 -16.66 -0.15 22.98
N ASP A 202 -17.24 0.78 22.21
CA ASP A 202 -17.41 0.65 20.76
C ASP A 202 -16.05 0.41 20.03
N PHE A 203 -14.98 1.09 20.48
CA PHE A 203 -13.63 0.91 19.95
C PHE A 203 -13.08 -0.49 20.26
N ASN A 204 -13.19 -0.92 21.52
CA ASN A 204 -12.70 -2.22 21.98
C ASN A 204 -13.43 -3.39 21.30
N GLU A 205 -14.74 -3.27 21.06
CA GLU A 205 -15.49 -4.28 20.30
C GLU A 205 -14.92 -4.49 18.89
N ILE A 206 -14.49 -3.41 18.24
CA ILE A 206 -13.93 -3.48 16.87
C ILE A 206 -12.52 -4.06 16.89
N VAL A 207 -11.67 -3.65 17.85
CA VAL A 207 -10.27 -4.11 17.92
C VAL A 207 -10.12 -5.44 18.65
N GLN A 208 -11.18 -5.93 19.28
CA GLN A 208 -11.24 -7.22 19.99
C GLN A 208 -10.20 -7.34 21.12
N SER A 209 -10.00 -6.27 21.86
CA SER A 209 -9.06 -6.21 22.99
C SER A 209 -9.77 -5.99 24.32
#